data_93637f1154aaf42cf2e5e9a5adbe0d91
#
_entry.id   93637f1154aaf42cf2e5e9a5adbe0d91
#
_cell.length_a   1.000
_cell.length_b   1.000
_cell.length_c   1.000
_cell.angle_alpha   90.00
_cell.angle_beta   90.00
_cell.angle_gamma   90.00
#
_symmetry.space_group_name_H-M   'P 1'
#
loop_
_entity.id
_entity.type
_entity.pdbx_description
1 polymer ?
#
loop_
_entity_poly.entity_id
_entity_poly.type
_entity_poly.pdbx_seq_one_letter_code
_entity_poly.pdbx_strand_id
1 'polypeptide(L)'
;ASIIDPNAQLTTALLQTYGDFSLMDTYRSYITGFTQYYAGGWNVSNYAGAVYPKDSEMALLWNRYYSISIKNLVDAIYRSEDMPNTNAALRIHRAYMMALLSDIYGDIPCSEAGMSYINGNATPKYDTQEEVYNFVFSELKAAAAQLGTGTDLISGDVTSLESDVTAWKRYANTLRLRYAMRISDVAPEKAQEEFESALTADGGIISSGDEDAYVKYIDAPFTLYDGANDLDFRANALGEMIYGQDPTSPSFVCSTLYKYMETMNDPRLYRIARCYIHTTRSQTDTSGNYDVTDEVIAWGENGGLGIVPCNVGDAWWSDWVNAPATSDIPTLANLVSLYPEKGYDQNNYPARMIRPTIAVAFCNADCPGILITYAEVEFLLAEAASKGWNVSGSAKDHYEEG
;
A
#
# COMPACT_ATOMS: atom_id res chain seq x y z
N ALA A 1 0.54 4.90 -37.16
CA ALA A 1 0.68 4.77 -35.71
C ALA A 1 -0.66 4.30 -35.15
N SER A 2 -0.70 3.23 -34.39
CA SER A 2 -1.91 2.83 -33.68
C SER A 2 -2.25 3.93 -32.68
N ILE A 3 -3.50 4.38 -32.69
CA ILE A 3 -4.02 5.31 -31.68
C ILE A 3 -4.03 4.54 -30.36
N ILE A 4 -3.29 5.00 -29.38
CA ILE A 4 -3.30 4.40 -28.03
C ILE A 4 -4.60 4.86 -27.37
N ASP A 5 -5.36 3.88 -26.87
CA ASP A 5 -6.63 4.13 -26.19
C ASP A 5 -6.38 4.73 -24.79
N PRO A 6 -6.93 5.91 -24.45
CA PRO A 6 -6.83 6.49 -23.11
C PRO A 6 -7.31 5.57 -21.99
N ASN A 7 -8.33 4.75 -22.24
CA ASN A 7 -8.83 3.77 -21.28
C ASN A 7 -7.79 2.67 -20.99
N ALA A 8 -7.09 2.19 -22.01
CA ALA A 8 -6.00 1.21 -21.81
C ALA A 8 -4.83 1.79 -20.98
N GLN A 9 -4.56 3.09 -21.18
CA GLN A 9 -3.54 3.79 -20.37
C GLN A 9 -4.00 4.00 -18.93
N LEU A 10 -5.29 4.26 -18.69
CA LEU A 10 -5.87 4.30 -17.34
C LEU A 10 -5.73 2.94 -16.64
N THR A 11 -6.13 1.86 -17.33
CA THR A 11 -5.98 0.49 -16.79
C THR A 11 -4.55 0.20 -16.38
N THR A 12 -3.58 0.51 -17.24
CA THR A 12 -2.15 0.32 -16.95
C THR A 12 -1.71 1.08 -15.70
N ALA A 13 -2.09 2.36 -15.58
CA ALA A 13 -1.71 3.19 -14.45
C ALA A 13 -2.36 2.73 -13.14
N LEU A 14 -3.63 2.33 -13.17
CA LEU A 14 -4.35 1.78 -12.01
C LEU A 14 -3.69 0.48 -11.53
N LEU A 15 -3.46 -0.47 -12.43
CA LEU A 15 -2.85 -1.75 -12.09
C LEU A 15 -1.40 -1.59 -11.61
N GLN A 16 -0.64 -0.64 -12.16
CA GLN A 16 0.73 -0.38 -11.70
C GLN A 16 0.79 0.08 -10.23
N THR A 17 -0.27 0.62 -9.67
CA THR A 17 -0.26 1.17 -8.30
C THR A 17 0.28 0.17 -7.28
N TYR A 18 -0.13 -1.11 -7.35
CA TYR A 18 0.36 -2.20 -6.50
C TYR A 18 0.84 -3.43 -7.28
N GLY A 19 0.70 -3.44 -8.60
CA GLY A 19 1.01 -4.59 -9.45
C GLY A 19 2.42 -4.61 -10.02
N ASP A 20 3.15 -3.51 -9.96
CA ASP A 20 4.52 -3.45 -10.47
C ASP A 20 5.53 -3.93 -9.42
N PHE A 21 6.02 -5.13 -9.61
CA PHE A 21 7.00 -5.72 -8.70
C PHE A 21 8.27 -4.88 -8.52
N SER A 22 8.71 -4.18 -9.56
CA SER A 22 9.91 -3.35 -9.46
C SER A 22 9.77 -2.17 -8.50
N LEU A 23 8.54 -1.71 -8.21
CA LEU A 23 8.30 -0.68 -7.19
C LEU A 23 8.53 -1.22 -5.78
N MET A 24 8.30 -2.52 -5.61
CA MET A 24 8.18 -3.14 -4.30
C MET A 24 9.49 -3.14 -3.54
N ASP A 25 10.63 -3.05 -4.22
CA ASP A 25 11.93 -2.95 -3.55
C ASP A 25 12.08 -1.64 -2.75
N THR A 26 11.55 -0.53 -3.25
CA THR A 26 11.50 0.73 -2.47
C THR A 26 10.57 0.58 -1.27
N TYR A 27 9.40 -0.02 -1.45
CA TYR A 27 8.49 -0.28 -0.34
C TYR A 27 9.11 -1.17 0.73
N ARG A 28 9.59 -2.34 0.35
CA ARG A 28 10.13 -3.33 1.26
C ARG A 28 11.41 -2.90 1.96
N SER A 29 12.34 -2.25 1.23
CA SER A 29 13.66 -1.90 1.76
C SER A 29 13.66 -0.62 2.58
N TYR A 30 12.74 0.30 2.32
CA TYR A 30 12.69 1.61 2.97
C TYR A 30 11.36 1.94 3.61
N ILE A 31 10.26 2.00 2.85
CA ILE A 31 9.00 2.58 3.34
C ILE A 31 8.45 1.78 4.51
N THR A 32 8.34 0.46 4.37
CA THR A 32 7.81 -0.40 5.43
C THR A 32 8.71 -0.43 6.67
N GLY A 33 10.02 -0.31 6.48
CA GLY A 33 10.99 -0.22 7.58
C GLY A 33 10.96 1.13 8.29
N PHE A 34 10.89 2.25 7.56
CA PHE A 34 10.80 3.58 8.15
C PHE A 34 9.48 3.79 8.90
N THR A 35 8.37 3.25 8.39
CA THR A 35 7.09 3.26 9.10
C THR A 35 7.04 2.27 10.26
N GLN A 36 8.05 1.40 10.39
CA GLN A 36 8.15 0.36 11.41
C GLN A 36 6.96 -0.61 11.42
N TYR A 37 6.40 -0.87 10.24
CA TYR A 37 5.37 -1.90 10.08
C TYR A 37 5.96 -3.27 9.83
N TYR A 38 7.04 -3.33 9.03
CA TYR A 38 7.74 -4.57 8.70
C TYR A 38 9.23 -4.48 8.99
N ALA A 39 9.78 -5.64 9.32
CA ALA A 39 11.19 -5.89 9.53
C ALA A 39 11.59 -7.19 8.82
N GLY A 40 12.84 -7.55 8.84
CA GLY A 40 13.34 -8.72 8.10
C GLY A 40 13.31 -8.47 6.59
N GLY A 41 12.99 -9.50 5.81
CA GLY A 41 12.95 -9.40 4.36
C GLY A 41 14.30 -9.06 3.72
N TRP A 42 14.27 -8.83 2.44
CA TRP A 42 15.48 -8.48 1.70
C TRP A 42 15.95 -7.06 2.07
N ASN A 43 17.11 -6.99 2.72
CA ASN A 43 17.84 -5.74 3.00
C ASN A 43 17.15 -4.69 3.89
N VAL A 44 16.00 -4.94 4.50
CA VAL A 44 15.32 -3.95 5.36
C VAL A 44 16.24 -3.49 6.50
N SER A 45 16.92 -4.42 7.18
CA SER A 45 17.88 -4.08 8.24
C SER A 45 19.07 -3.28 7.75
N ASN A 46 19.54 -3.55 6.53
CA ASN A 46 20.68 -2.85 5.95
C ASN A 46 20.33 -1.45 5.45
N TYR A 47 19.11 -1.25 4.93
CA TYR A 47 18.69 0.03 4.34
C TYR A 47 17.90 0.86 5.34
N ALA A 48 16.67 0.52 5.63
CA ALA A 48 15.87 1.29 6.58
C ALA A 48 16.44 1.19 8.01
N GLY A 49 16.82 0.00 8.47
CA GLY A 49 17.34 -0.22 9.82
C GLY A 49 18.65 0.50 10.09
N ALA A 50 19.57 0.51 9.13
CA ALA A 50 20.85 1.22 9.22
C ALA A 50 20.80 2.66 8.70
N VAL A 51 19.63 3.11 8.18
CA VAL A 51 19.47 4.41 7.51
C VAL A 51 20.51 4.59 6.37
N TYR A 52 20.75 3.52 5.64
CA TYR A 52 21.75 3.53 4.56
C TYR A 52 21.10 3.91 3.23
N PRO A 53 21.48 5.05 2.61
CA PRO A 53 20.96 5.45 1.31
C PRO A 53 21.57 4.61 0.21
N LYS A 54 20.73 3.91 -0.56
CA LYS A 54 21.13 3.24 -1.79
C LYS A 54 20.27 3.74 -2.92
N ASP A 55 20.85 4.61 -3.73
CA ASP A 55 20.15 5.33 -4.79
C ASP A 55 19.36 4.39 -5.71
N SER A 56 19.91 3.23 -6.09
CA SER A 56 19.23 2.28 -6.97
C SER A 56 17.92 1.77 -6.39
N GLU A 57 17.86 1.46 -5.11
CA GLU A 57 16.66 0.93 -4.44
C GLU A 57 15.65 2.06 -4.13
N MET A 58 16.16 3.23 -3.74
CA MET A 58 15.32 4.40 -3.47
C MET A 58 14.68 4.95 -4.75
N ALA A 59 15.37 4.85 -5.89
CA ALA A 59 14.90 5.39 -7.15
C ALA A 59 13.94 4.47 -7.92
N LEU A 60 13.74 3.20 -7.52
CA LEU A 60 12.91 2.26 -8.27
C LEU A 60 11.49 2.76 -8.44
N LEU A 61 10.83 3.18 -7.37
CA LEU A 61 9.48 3.72 -7.40
C LEU A 61 9.41 4.98 -8.29
N TRP A 62 10.32 5.92 -8.10
CA TRP A 62 10.44 7.12 -8.94
C TRP A 62 10.53 6.77 -10.41
N ASN A 63 11.52 5.95 -10.78
CA ASN A 63 11.79 5.61 -12.17
C ASN A 63 10.59 4.93 -12.83
N ARG A 64 9.96 3.98 -12.15
CA ARG A 64 8.83 3.23 -12.69
C ARG A 64 7.58 4.09 -12.82
N TYR A 65 7.24 4.89 -11.82
CA TYR A 65 6.07 5.75 -11.86
C TYR A 65 6.19 6.81 -12.95
N TYR A 66 7.34 7.49 -13.07
CA TYR A 66 7.51 8.49 -14.11
C TYR A 66 7.58 7.88 -15.52
N SER A 67 8.28 6.77 -15.70
CA SER A 67 8.46 6.17 -17.02
C SER A 67 7.23 5.43 -17.53
N ILE A 68 6.33 4.99 -16.67
CA ILE A 68 5.14 4.24 -17.05
C ILE A 68 3.87 5.02 -16.70
N SER A 69 3.51 5.12 -15.42
CA SER A 69 2.20 5.66 -15.02
C SER A 69 2.04 7.13 -15.37
N ILE A 70 2.94 7.99 -14.93
CA ILE A 70 2.80 9.45 -15.15
C ILE A 70 2.84 9.78 -16.63
N LYS A 71 3.77 9.17 -17.38
CA LYS A 71 3.84 9.35 -18.82
C LYS A 71 2.53 8.94 -19.53
N ASN A 72 1.98 7.78 -19.18
CA ASN A 72 0.75 7.29 -19.78
C ASN A 72 -0.46 8.13 -19.38
N LEU A 73 -0.56 8.52 -18.11
CA LEU A 73 -1.65 9.39 -17.64
C LEU A 73 -1.65 10.75 -18.33
N VAL A 74 -0.49 11.39 -18.45
CA VAL A 74 -0.37 12.70 -19.10
C VAL A 74 -0.72 12.62 -20.60
N ASP A 75 -0.20 11.60 -21.30
CA ASP A 75 -0.55 11.38 -22.73
C ASP A 75 -2.05 11.08 -22.89
N ALA A 76 -2.62 10.23 -22.03
CA ALA A 76 -4.05 9.92 -22.07
C ALA A 76 -4.94 11.12 -21.77
N ILE A 77 -4.58 11.94 -20.77
CA ILE A 77 -5.31 13.19 -20.46
C ILE A 77 -5.32 14.12 -21.68
N TYR A 78 -4.18 14.28 -22.34
CA TYR A 78 -4.07 15.11 -23.55
C TYR A 78 -4.95 14.58 -24.72
N ARG A 79 -5.09 13.26 -24.84
CA ARG A 79 -5.85 12.62 -25.94
C ARG A 79 -7.34 12.41 -25.66
N SER A 80 -7.80 12.64 -24.45
CA SER A 80 -9.18 12.36 -24.02
C SER A 80 -10.00 13.62 -23.78
N GLU A 81 -9.67 14.75 -24.43
CA GLU A 81 -10.41 16.00 -24.28
C GLU A 81 -11.91 15.87 -24.67
N ASP A 82 -12.23 14.97 -25.59
CA ASP A 82 -13.59 14.64 -26.02
C ASP A 82 -14.26 13.51 -25.21
N MET A 83 -13.58 13.01 -24.17
CA MET A 83 -14.03 11.94 -23.25
C MET A 83 -14.02 12.44 -21.80
N PRO A 84 -14.96 13.31 -21.39
CA PRO A 84 -14.87 14.04 -20.12
C PRO A 84 -14.78 13.13 -18.88
N ASN A 85 -15.51 11.99 -18.86
CA ASN A 85 -15.51 11.08 -17.72
C ASN A 85 -14.18 10.33 -17.62
N THR A 86 -13.70 9.78 -18.73
CA THR A 86 -12.39 9.10 -18.81
C THR A 86 -11.25 10.07 -18.48
N ASN A 87 -11.29 11.29 -19.03
CA ASN A 87 -10.32 12.35 -18.74
C ASN A 87 -10.29 12.69 -17.24
N ALA A 88 -11.45 12.82 -16.62
CA ALA A 88 -11.54 13.09 -15.19
C ALA A 88 -10.94 11.95 -14.34
N ALA A 89 -11.24 10.69 -14.67
CA ALA A 89 -10.66 9.54 -13.96
C ALA A 89 -9.14 9.50 -14.07
N LEU A 90 -8.59 9.77 -15.26
CA LEU A 90 -7.14 9.89 -15.48
C LEU A 90 -6.52 10.99 -14.62
N ARG A 91 -7.15 12.15 -14.52
CA ARG A 91 -6.71 13.29 -13.71
C ARG A 91 -6.74 12.98 -12.22
N ILE A 92 -7.79 12.29 -11.74
CA ILE A 92 -7.91 11.86 -10.34
C ILE A 92 -6.77 10.90 -9.99
N HIS A 93 -6.51 9.90 -10.83
CA HIS A 93 -5.44 8.95 -10.57
C HIS A 93 -4.05 9.59 -10.66
N ARG A 94 -3.83 10.53 -11.59
CA ARG A 94 -2.60 11.33 -11.63
C ARG A 94 -2.39 12.12 -10.33
N ALA A 95 -3.44 12.76 -9.83
CA ALA A 95 -3.37 13.51 -8.57
C ALA A 95 -2.99 12.60 -7.38
N TYR A 96 -3.59 11.39 -7.30
CA TYR A 96 -3.24 10.38 -6.32
C TYR A 96 -1.74 10.01 -6.39
N MET A 97 -1.22 9.75 -7.59
CA MET A 97 0.19 9.35 -7.76
C MET A 97 1.16 10.50 -7.48
N MET A 98 0.81 11.74 -7.85
CA MET A 98 1.64 12.90 -7.55
C MET A 98 1.73 13.18 -6.05
N ALA A 99 0.61 13.04 -5.32
CA ALA A 99 0.64 13.15 -3.87
C ALA A 99 1.54 12.08 -3.23
N LEU A 100 1.42 10.82 -3.66
CA LEU A 100 2.25 9.71 -3.18
C LEU A 100 3.75 9.96 -3.45
N LEU A 101 4.10 10.40 -4.65
CA LEU A 101 5.48 10.72 -4.99
C LEU A 101 6.03 11.86 -4.13
N SER A 102 5.24 12.93 -3.92
CA SER A 102 5.67 14.05 -3.08
C SER A 102 5.79 13.66 -1.60
N ASP A 103 4.92 12.77 -1.11
CA ASP A 103 5.01 12.25 0.27
C ASP A 103 6.31 11.47 0.50
N ILE A 104 6.83 10.79 -0.53
CA ILE A 104 8.03 9.97 -0.43
C ILE A 104 9.31 10.79 -0.71
N TYR A 105 9.26 11.69 -1.69
CA TYR A 105 10.47 12.36 -2.22
C TYR A 105 10.51 13.87 -1.98
N GLY A 106 9.45 14.48 -1.44
CA GLY A 106 9.36 15.94 -1.25
C GLY A 106 9.05 16.69 -2.53
N ASP A 107 9.95 17.58 -2.96
CA ASP A 107 9.83 18.33 -4.21
C ASP A 107 9.99 17.40 -5.41
N ILE A 108 9.08 17.47 -6.37
CA ILE A 108 9.03 16.55 -7.53
C ILE A 108 8.63 17.28 -8.82
N PRO A 109 9.00 16.77 -9.99
CA PRO A 109 8.36 17.19 -11.24
C PRO A 109 6.86 16.84 -11.24
N CYS A 110 5.97 17.82 -11.27
CA CYS A 110 4.53 17.64 -11.26
C CYS A 110 3.85 18.37 -12.42
N SER A 111 3.93 19.68 -12.45
CA SER A 111 3.21 20.51 -13.43
C SER A 111 3.67 20.29 -14.86
N GLU A 112 4.93 19.96 -15.08
CA GLU A 112 5.54 19.73 -16.41
C GLU A 112 5.89 18.26 -16.66
N ALA A 113 5.59 17.36 -15.73
CA ALA A 113 5.92 15.95 -15.86
C ALA A 113 5.20 15.29 -17.04
N GLY A 114 5.89 14.39 -17.74
CA GLY A 114 5.32 13.60 -18.84
C GLY A 114 5.06 14.34 -20.14
N MET A 115 5.45 15.61 -20.25
CA MET A 115 5.14 16.48 -21.40
C MET A 115 6.07 16.31 -22.61
N SER A 116 7.09 15.47 -22.50
CA SER A 116 8.13 15.36 -23.54
C SER A 116 7.59 15.03 -24.94
N TYR A 117 6.63 14.12 -25.02
CA TYR A 117 6.01 13.74 -26.30
C TYR A 117 4.95 14.73 -26.80
N ILE A 118 4.46 15.61 -25.93
CA ILE A 118 3.39 16.56 -26.25
C ILE A 118 3.98 17.89 -26.74
N ASN A 119 4.97 18.43 -26.02
CA ASN A 119 5.53 19.75 -26.31
C ASN A 119 7.07 19.80 -26.36
N GLY A 120 7.73 18.62 -26.29
CA GLY A 120 9.20 18.51 -26.36
C GLY A 120 9.93 18.82 -25.04
N ASN A 121 9.23 19.09 -23.93
CA ASN A 121 9.86 19.36 -22.65
C ASN A 121 10.41 18.06 -22.02
N ALA A 122 11.71 17.80 -22.21
CA ALA A 122 12.42 16.65 -21.66
C ALA A 122 13.06 16.92 -20.29
N THR A 123 13.00 18.17 -19.81
CA THR A 123 13.61 18.62 -18.54
C THR A 123 12.59 19.38 -17.71
N PRO A 124 11.56 18.66 -17.16
CA PRO A 124 10.55 19.30 -16.36
C PRO A 124 11.14 19.94 -15.11
N LYS A 125 10.61 21.08 -14.69
CA LYS A 125 10.98 21.69 -13.41
C LYS A 125 10.53 20.83 -12.24
N TYR A 126 11.22 20.98 -11.12
CA TYR A 126 10.73 20.50 -9.83
C TYR A 126 9.75 21.54 -9.26
N ASP A 127 8.56 21.06 -8.89
CA ASP A 127 7.60 21.83 -8.13
C ASP A 127 7.84 21.56 -6.64
N THR A 128 7.70 22.56 -5.79
CA THR A 128 7.79 22.35 -4.35
C THR A 128 6.65 21.47 -3.85
N GLN A 129 6.81 20.82 -2.70
CA GLN A 129 5.74 19.98 -2.13
C GLN A 129 4.44 20.78 -1.95
N GLU A 130 4.52 22.07 -1.57
CA GLU A 130 3.36 22.94 -1.50
C GLU A 130 2.68 23.13 -2.87
N GLU A 131 3.45 23.38 -3.93
CA GLU A 131 2.92 23.49 -5.30
C GLU A 131 2.27 22.18 -5.76
N VAL A 132 2.87 21.02 -5.42
CA VAL A 132 2.30 19.70 -5.73
C VAL A 132 0.96 19.50 -5.03
N TYR A 133 0.84 19.82 -3.73
CA TYR A 133 -0.42 19.70 -3.02
C TYR A 133 -1.48 20.67 -3.53
N ASN A 134 -1.08 21.89 -3.90
CA ASN A 134 -1.98 22.84 -4.57
C ASN A 134 -2.50 22.31 -5.90
N PHE A 135 -1.64 21.70 -6.69
CA PHE A 135 -2.01 21.01 -7.91
C PHE A 135 -3.00 19.86 -7.64
N VAL A 136 -2.73 19.01 -6.66
CA VAL A 136 -3.57 17.86 -6.29
C VAL A 136 -4.99 18.32 -5.90
N PHE A 137 -5.14 19.32 -5.04
CA PHE A 137 -6.47 19.84 -4.69
C PHE A 137 -7.21 20.42 -5.89
N SER A 138 -6.51 21.19 -6.72
CA SER A 138 -7.09 21.79 -7.91
C SER A 138 -7.57 20.72 -8.91
N GLU A 139 -6.75 19.69 -9.15
CA GLU A 139 -7.08 18.60 -10.08
C GLU A 139 -8.25 17.76 -9.58
N LEU A 140 -8.25 17.35 -8.32
CA LEU A 140 -9.33 16.56 -7.74
C LEU A 140 -10.65 17.31 -7.78
N LYS A 141 -10.66 18.59 -7.46
CA LYS A 141 -11.84 19.45 -7.50
C LYS A 141 -12.38 19.62 -8.92
N ALA A 142 -11.49 19.95 -9.86
CA ALA A 142 -11.87 20.16 -11.26
C ALA A 142 -12.32 18.85 -11.93
N ALA A 143 -11.64 17.75 -11.67
CA ALA A 143 -12.01 16.44 -12.21
C ALA A 143 -13.36 15.95 -11.66
N ALA A 144 -13.61 16.12 -10.35
CA ALA A 144 -14.93 15.79 -9.78
C ALA A 144 -16.05 16.62 -10.41
N ALA A 145 -15.83 17.89 -10.68
CA ALA A 145 -16.81 18.74 -11.38
C ALA A 145 -17.01 18.35 -12.86
N GLN A 146 -15.99 17.81 -13.51
CA GLN A 146 -16.04 17.37 -14.90
C GLN A 146 -16.80 16.05 -15.07
N LEU A 147 -16.74 15.14 -14.09
CA LEU A 147 -17.46 13.87 -14.13
C LEU A 147 -18.97 14.08 -14.33
N GLY A 148 -19.55 13.32 -15.26
CA GLY A 148 -20.96 13.40 -15.60
C GLY A 148 -21.33 14.52 -16.59
N THR A 149 -20.37 15.28 -17.10
CA THR A 149 -20.61 16.26 -18.16
C THR A 149 -20.65 15.65 -19.56
N GLY A 150 -20.17 14.42 -19.71
CA GLY A 150 -20.20 13.63 -20.94
C GLY A 150 -20.94 12.32 -20.78
N THR A 151 -20.97 11.55 -21.88
CA THR A 151 -21.63 10.23 -21.96
C THR A 151 -20.65 9.09 -22.19
N ASP A 152 -19.36 9.40 -22.24
CA ASP A 152 -18.31 8.39 -22.40
C ASP A 152 -18.22 7.49 -21.16
N LEU A 153 -17.93 6.20 -21.38
CA LEU A 153 -17.74 5.22 -20.33
C LEU A 153 -16.27 5.20 -19.91
N ILE A 154 -16.03 5.09 -18.60
CA ILE A 154 -14.69 4.89 -18.04
C ILE A 154 -14.35 3.39 -18.18
N SER A 155 -14.24 2.91 -19.43
CA SER A 155 -14.11 1.48 -19.72
C SER A 155 -12.74 0.89 -19.32
N GLY A 156 -11.77 1.73 -19.00
CA GLY A 156 -10.46 1.34 -18.46
C GLY A 156 -10.43 1.19 -16.95
N ASP A 157 -11.56 1.38 -16.27
CA ASP A 157 -11.65 1.25 -14.82
C ASP A 157 -11.52 -0.22 -14.38
N VAL A 158 -10.54 -0.48 -13.54
CA VAL A 158 -10.30 -1.78 -12.88
C VAL A 158 -10.38 -1.65 -11.37
N THR A 159 -11.11 -0.65 -10.90
CA THR A 159 -11.32 -0.40 -9.47
C THR A 159 -12.68 -0.89 -8.98
N SER A 160 -12.90 -0.82 -7.69
CA SER A 160 -14.20 -1.02 -7.04
C SER A 160 -15.25 0.04 -7.42
N LEU A 161 -14.84 1.14 -8.07
CA LEU A 161 -15.75 2.22 -8.49
C LEU A 161 -16.60 1.85 -9.72
N GLU A 162 -16.22 0.78 -10.45
CA GLU A 162 -17.02 0.12 -11.48
C GLU A 162 -17.50 1.05 -12.59
N SER A 163 -16.66 2.01 -13.02
CA SER A 163 -16.98 3.01 -14.04
C SER A 163 -18.14 3.94 -13.67
N ASP A 164 -18.60 3.92 -12.41
CA ASP A 164 -19.67 4.79 -11.94
C ASP A 164 -19.15 6.21 -11.70
N VAL A 165 -19.73 7.15 -12.41
CA VAL A 165 -19.35 8.57 -12.35
C VAL A 165 -19.52 9.15 -10.94
N THR A 166 -20.56 8.74 -10.23
CA THR A 166 -20.82 9.23 -8.86
C THR A 166 -19.82 8.64 -7.88
N ALA A 167 -19.46 7.36 -8.03
CA ALA A 167 -18.42 6.73 -7.23
C ALA A 167 -17.05 7.39 -7.45
N TRP A 168 -16.68 7.74 -8.67
CA TRP A 168 -15.46 8.47 -8.98
C TRP A 168 -15.46 9.89 -8.38
N LYS A 169 -16.60 10.62 -8.40
CA LYS A 169 -16.75 11.92 -7.72
C LYS A 169 -16.49 11.77 -6.21
N ARG A 170 -17.18 10.81 -5.61
CA ARG A 170 -17.06 10.49 -4.18
C ARG A 170 -15.62 10.16 -3.80
N TYR A 171 -14.96 9.33 -4.56
CA TYR A 171 -13.55 8.99 -4.39
C TYR A 171 -12.65 10.24 -4.44
N ALA A 172 -12.81 11.09 -5.45
CA ALA A 172 -12.03 12.32 -5.58
C ALA A 172 -12.23 13.27 -4.39
N ASN A 173 -13.47 13.47 -3.94
CA ASN A 173 -13.76 14.27 -2.76
C ASN A 173 -13.17 13.68 -1.47
N THR A 174 -13.21 12.35 -1.35
CA THR A 174 -12.64 11.64 -0.19
C THR A 174 -11.12 11.76 -0.14
N LEU A 175 -10.44 11.67 -1.28
CA LEU A 175 -9.00 11.95 -1.35
C LEU A 175 -8.64 13.36 -0.87
N ARG A 176 -9.50 14.36 -1.14
CA ARG A 176 -9.30 15.72 -0.64
C ARG A 176 -9.29 15.79 0.89
N LEU A 177 -10.10 14.97 1.57
CA LEU A 177 -10.06 14.90 3.04
C LEU A 177 -8.70 14.41 3.55
N ARG A 178 -8.18 13.32 2.97
CA ARG A 178 -6.85 12.80 3.30
C ARG A 178 -5.76 13.84 3.13
N TYR A 179 -5.72 14.47 1.97
CA TYR A 179 -4.66 15.42 1.65
C TYR A 179 -4.79 16.73 2.44
N ALA A 180 -6.00 17.18 2.74
CA ALA A 180 -6.23 18.30 3.63
C ALA A 180 -5.71 18.01 5.04
N MET A 181 -6.02 16.84 5.60
CA MET A 181 -5.53 16.47 6.93
C MET A 181 -3.99 16.40 6.96
N ARG A 182 -3.35 15.91 5.90
CA ARG A 182 -1.88 15.82 5.81
C ARG A 182 -1.18 17.18 5.91
N ILE A 183 -1.79 18.24 5.42
CA ILE A 183 -1.20 19.60 5.49
C ILE A 183 -1.69 20.38 6.71
N SER A 184 -2.47 19.78 7.60
CA SER A 184 -3.13 20.49 8.70
C SER A 184 -2.17 21.19 9.68
N ASP A 185 -0.96 20.66 9.83
CA ASP A 185 0.04 21.26 10.74
C ASP A 185 0.88 22.35 10.07
N VAL A 186 1.04 22.29 8.75
CA VAL A 186 1.88 23.25 8.00
C VAL A 186 1.07 24.36 7.31
N ALA A 187 -0.20 24.10 7.00
CA ALA A 187 -1.12 25.04 6.36
C ALA A 187 -2.56 24.88 6.92
N PRO A 188 -2.77 25.14 8.22
CA PRO A 188 -4.02 24.79 8.91
C PRO A 188 -5.27 25.44 8.33
N GLU A 189 -5.21 26.71 7.93
CA GLU A 189 -6.36 27.41 7.34
C GLU A 189 -6.78 26.78 6.01
N LYS A 190 -5.81 26.51 5.13
CA LYS A 190 -6.06 25.84 3.86
C LYS A 190 -6.55 24.42 4.05
N ALA A 191 -5.98 23.69 5.00
CA ALA A 191 -6.40 22.35 5.34
C ALA A 191 -7.88 22.30 5.74
N GLN A 192 -8.29 23.19 6.64
CA GLN A 192 -9.68 23.30 7.06
C GLN A 192 -10.60 23.66 5.89
N GLU A 193 -10.25 24.67 5.08
CA GLU A 193 -11.03 25.09 3.92
C GLU A 193 -11.23 23.93 2.92
N GLU A 194 -10.15 23.22 2.54
CA GLU A 194 -10.22 22.12 1.60
C GLU A 194 -11.02 20.93 2.16
N PHE A 195 -10.85 20.61 3.44
CA PHE A 195 -11.57 19.55 4.11
C PHE A 195 -13.09 19.83 4.14
N GLU A 196 -13.49 20.98 4.68
CA GLU A 196 -14.91 21.38 4.80
C GLU A 196 -15.58 21.53 3.42
N SER A 197 -14.85 22.07 2.44
CA SER A 197 -15.30 22.15 1.06
C SER A 197 -15.53 20.75 0.42
N ALA A 198 -14.73 19.77 0.77
CA ALA A 198 -14.89 18.40 0.26
C ALA A 198 -16.12 17.70 0.85
N LEU A 199 -16.43 17.96 2.14
CA LEU A 199 -17.61 17.38 2.80
C LEU A 199 -18.93 17.76 2.14
N THR A 200 -18.98 18.96 1.53
CA THR A 200 -20.20 19.52 0.93
C THR A 200 -20.20 19.45 -0.61
N ALA A 201 -19.17 18.83 -1.20
CA ALA A 201 -19.02 18.74 -2.65
C ALA A 201 -20.06 17.78 -3.28
N ASP A 202 -20.43 18.07 -4.53
CA ASP A 202 -21.30 17.19 -5.31
C ASP A 202 -20.71 15.78 -5.43
N GLY A 203 -21.54 14.76 -5.26
CA GLY A 203 -21.15 13.35 -5.21
C GLY A 203 -20.84 12.83 -3.79
N GLY A 204 -20.69 13.71 -2.79
CA GLY A 204 -20.41 13.32 -1.41
C GLY A 204 -19.03 12.75 -1.19
N ILE A 205 -18.87 12.08 -0.05
CA ILE A 205 -17.66 11.34 0.35
C ILE A 205 -18.02 9.88 0.61
N ILE A 206 -17.04 8.99 0.68
CA ILE A 206 -17.24 7.59 1.10
C ILE A 206 -17.90 7.59 2.49
N SER A 207 -19.00 6.85 2.63
CA SER A 207 -19.88 6.83 3.80
C SER A 207 -20.23 5.43 4.30
N SER A 208 -19.70 4.40 3.67
CA SER A 208 -19.83 3.00 4.11
C SER A 208 -18.69 2.15 3.56
N GLY A 209 -18.42 1.00 4.17
CA GLY A 209 -17.40 0.05 3.71
C GLY A 209 -17.67 -0.52 2.32
N ASP A 210 -18.93 -0.54 1.87
CA ASP A 210 -19.27 -0.97 0.51
C ASP A 210 -18.78 0.02 -0.58
N GLU A 211 -18.41 1.22 -0.17
CA GLU A 211 -17.88 2.28 -1.05
C GLU A 211 -16.36 2.38 -1.02
N ASP A 212 -15.66 1.48 -0.32
CA ASP A 212 -14.21 1.45 -0.28
C ASP A 212 -13.62 1.45 -1.69
N ALA A 213 -12.65 2.35 -1.92
CA ALA A 213 -11.97 2.47 -3.19
C ALA A 213 -10.68 1.63 -3.21
N TYR A 214 -10.60 0.69 -4.13
CA TYR A 214 -9.43 -0.17 -4.33
C TYR A 214 -9.28 -0.61 -5.78
N VAL A 215 -8.06 -0.91 -6.19
CA VAL A 215 -7.75 -1.56 -7.46
C VAL A 215 -8.04 -3.05 -7.35
N LYS A 216 -8.77 -3.60 -8.32
CA LYS A 216 -9.07 -5.04 -8.41
C LYS A 216 -7.92 -5.76 -9.08
N TYR A 217 -7.34 -6.71 -8.36
CA TYR A 217 -6.31 -7.62 -8.88
C TYR A 217 -6.89 -9.02 -9.08
N ILE A 218 -6.20 -9.85 -9.83
CA ILE A 218 -6.59 -11.22 -10.10
C ILE A 218 -5.49 -12.18 -9.64
N ASP A 219 -5.86 -13.41 -9.39
CA ASP A 219 -4.92 -14.50 -9.13
C ASP A 219 -4.21 -14.89 -10.44
N ALA A 220 -3.28 -14.03 -10.86
CA ALA A 220 -2.44 -14.25 -12.02
C ALA A 220 -1.12 -14.89 -11.58
N PRO A 221 -0.51 -15.75 -12.43
CA PRO A 221 0.83 -16.25 -12.14
C PRO A 221 1.80 -15.09 -11.96
N PHE A 222 2.39 -15.02 -10.79
CA PHE A 222 3.41 -14.06 -10.45
C PHE A 222 4.78 -14.72 -10.57
N THR A 223 5.64 -14.22 -11.46
CA THR A 223 7.02 -14.68 -11.61
C THR A 223 7.98 -13.62 -11.13
N LEU A 224 8.54 -13.85 -9.95
CA LEU A 224 9.39 -12.92 -9.24
C LEU A 224 10.61 -12.44 -10.04
N TYR A 225 11.14 -13.26 -10.87
CA TYR A 225 12.39 -13.04 -11.61
C TYR A 225 12.25 -13.33 -13.10
N ASP A 226 11.09 -13.16 -13.67
CA ASP A 226 10.96 -13.23 -15.12
C ASP A 226 11.74 -12.10 -15.84
N GLY A 227 12.44 -11.42 -15.06
CA GLY A 227 13.70 -10.70 -15.33
C GLY A 227 13.65 -9.66 -16.39
N ALA A 228 12.77 -9.70 -17.32
CA ALA A 228 13.02 -8.88 -18.48
C ALA A 228 11.85 -7.99 -18.88
N ASN A 229 10.65 -8.35 -18.62
CA ASN A 229 9.56 -7.70 -19.34
C ASN A 229 8.23 -7.66 -18.63
N ASP A 230 8.22 -7.84 -17.34
CA ASP A 230 6.97 -7.95 -16.64
C ASP A 230 6.25 -6.59 -16.53
N LEU A 231 5.53 -6.28 -17.59
CA LEU A 231 4.54 -5.21 -17.63
C LEU A 231 3.13 -5.77 -17.37
N ASP A 232 3.02 -6.99 -16.89
CA ASP A 232 1.75 -7.58 -16.47
C ASP A 232 1.48 -7.25 -15.00
N PHE A 233 0.80 -6.15 -14.76
CA PHE A 233 0.49 -5.66 -13.42
C PHE A 233 -0.83 -6.21 -12.86
N ARG A 234 -1.35 -7.32 -13.38
CA ARG A 234 -2.67 -7.83 -13.00
C ARG A 234 -2.74 -8.45 -11.60
N ALA A 235 -1.60 -8.85 -11.04
CA ALA A 235 -1.50 -9.36 -9.67
C ALA A 235 -1.06 -8.27 -8.70
N ASN A 236 -1.44 -8.38 -7.43
CA ASN A 236 -0.98 -7.49 -6.37
C ASN A 236 0.45 -7.89 -5.92
N ALA A 237 1.45 -7.23 -6.49
CA ALA A 237 2.85 -7.51 -6.20
C ALA A 237 3.26 -7.10 -4.76
N LEU A 238 2.59 -6.13 -4.16
CA LEU A 238 2.86 -5.72 -2.78
C LEU A 238 2.49 -6.83 -1.79
N GLY A 239 1.33 -7.47 -1.96
CA GLY A 239 0.92 -8.61 -1.15
C GLY A 239 1.92 -9.76 -1.23
N GLU A 240 2.28 -10.15 -2.43
CA GLU A 240 3.28 -11.19 -2.70
C GLU A 240 4.64 -10.89 -2.03
N MET A 241 5.08 -9.64 -2.13
CA MET A 241 6.34 -9.21 -1.55
C MET A 241 6.33 -9.21 -0.02
N ILE A 242 5.23 -8.76 0.60
CA ILE A 242 5.11 -8.68 2.06
C ILE A 242 5.12 -10.07 2.68
N TYR A 243 4.51 -11.05 2.02
CA TYR A 243 4.54 -12.44 2.47
C TYR A 243 5.98 -13.00 2.51
N GLY A 244 6.83 -12.51 1.66
CA GLY A 244 8.22 -12.95 1.55
C GLY A 244 8.46 -13.60 0.21
N GLN A 245 9.10 -12.86 -0.63
CA GLN A 245 9.55 -13.23 -1.96
C GLN A 245 10.27 -14.56 -2.04
N ASP A 246 10.98 -14.86 -0.99
CA ASP A 246 11.89 -15.99 -0.86
C ASP A 246 11.71 -16.54 0.54
N PRO A 247 11.44 -17.86 0.69
CA PRO A 247 11.41 -18.48 2.00
C PRO A 247 12.72 -18.30 2.79
N THR A 248 13.77 -17.83 2.13
CA THR A 248 15.03 -17.46 2.75
C THR A 248 15.08 -16.00 3.20
N SER A 249 14.10 -15.19 2.84
CA SER A 249 14.05 -13.75 3.14
C SER A 249 12.64 -13.28 3.55
N PRO A 250 12.04 -13.91 4.57
CA PRO A 250 10.68 -13.56 4.99
C PRO A 250 10.61 -12.15 5.57
N SER A 251 9.50 -11.48 5.34
CA SER A 251 9.16 -10.24 6.03
C SER A 251 8.41 -10.57 7.33
N PHE A 252 8.72 -9.82 8.39
CA PHE A 252 8.12 -9.99 9.70
C PHE A 252 7.37 -8.72 10.12
N VAL A 253 6.32 -8.88 10.92
CA VAL A 253 5.67 -7.75 11.57
C VAL A 253 6.66 -7.12 12.54
N CYS A 254 6.86 -5.79 12.41
CA CYS A 254 7.81 -5.08 13.24
C CYS A 254 7.39 -5.05 14.70
N SER A 255 8.37 -5.14 15.59
CA SER A 255 8.19 -5.06 17.04
C SER A 255 7.41 -3.81 17.47
N THR A 256 7.63 -2.68 16.83
CA THR A 256 6.91 -1.43 17.13
C THR A 256 5.42 -1.56 16.87
N LEU A 257 5.02 -2.00 15.68
CA LEU A 257 3.61 -2.21 15.36
C LEU A 257 2.99 -3.28 16.26
N TYR A 258 3.65 -4.43 16.41
CA TYR A 258 3.14 -5.53 17.20
C TYR A 258 2.86 -5.11 18.66
N LYS A 259 3.84 -4.50 19.32
CA LYS A 259 3.72 -4.07 20.72
C LYS A 259 2.71 -2.93 20.89
N TYR A 260 2.59 -2.05 19.91
CA TYR A 260 1.57 -1.01 19.94
C TYR A 260 0.17 -1.62 19.96
N MET A 261 -0.12 -2.53 19.02
CA MET A 261 -1.40 -3.23 18.96
C MET A 261 -1.66 -4.09 20.20
N GLU A 262 -0.63 -4.78 20.71
CA GLU A 262 -0.73 -5.58 21.93
C GLU A 262 -1.08 -4.72 23.17
N THR A 263 -0.38 -3.60 23.34
CA THR A 263 -0.60 -2.68 24.47
C THR A 263 -2.00 -2.05 24.44
N MET A 264 -2.50 -1.78 23.25
CA MET A 264 -3.85 -1.21 23.05
C MET A 264 -4.95 -2.29 23.09
N ASN A 265 -4.61 -3.57 23.26
CA ASN A 265 -5.52 -4.70 23.14
C ASN A 265 -6.31 -4.70 21.82
N ASP A 266 -5.63 -4.33 20.71
CA ASP A 266 -6.24 -4.22 19.40
C ASP A 266 -6.71 -5.62 18.92
N PRO A 267 -8.02 -5.81 18.67
CA PRO A 267 -8.56 -7.11 18.27
C PRO A 267 -8.08 -7.57 16.88
N ARG A 268 -7.46 -6.69 16.10
CA ARG A 268 -6.89 -7.01 14.79
C ARG A 268 -5.52 -7.66 14.87
N LEU A 269 -4.84 -7.59 16.03
CA LEU A 269 -3.45 -8.07 16.17
C LEU A 269 -3.27 -9.48 15.59
N TYR A 270 -4.01 -10.44 16.07
CA TYR A 270 -3.89 -11.83 15.62
C TYR A 270 -4.65 -12.15 14.33
N ARG A 271 -5.32 -11.18 13.75
CA ARG A 271 -5.83 -11.27 12.37
C ARG A 271 -4.78 -10.84 11.37
N ILE A 272 -3.90 -9.93 11.75
CA ILE A 272 -2.84 -9.35 10.90
C ILE A 272 -1.52 -10.10 11.10
N ALA A 273 -1.10 -10.29 12.34
CA ALA A 273 0.18 -10.92 12.71
C ALA A 273 -0.02 -12.40 13.02
N ARG A 274 0.46 -13.27 12.12
CA ARG A 274 0.37 -14.74 12.25
C ARG A 274 1.75 -15.37 12.18
N CYS A 275 1.90 -16.51 12.80
CA CYS A 275 3.13 -17.32 12.75
C CYS A 275 2.91 -18.52 11.84
N TYR A 276 3.79 -18.71 10.86
CA TYR A 276 3.69 -19.82 9.90
C TYR A 276 4.94 -20.67 9.86
N ILE A 277 4.73 -21.96 9.58
CA ILE A 277 5.78 -22.87 9.12
C ILE A 277 5.62 -23.01 7.61
N HIS A 278 6.63 -22.63 6.86
CA HIS A 278 6.65 -22.80 5.41
C HIS A 278 7.10 -24.21 5.06
N THR A 279 6.26 -24.94 4.35
CA THR A 279 6.57 -26.31 3.89
C THR A 279 7.03 -26.35 2.44
N THR A 280 6.75 -25.32 1.67
CA THR A 280 7.15 -25.22 0.26
C THR A 280 7.92 -23.92 0.01
N ARG A 281 8.78 -23.94 -0.99
CA ARG A 281 9.47 -22.73 -1.47
C ARG A 281 8.70 -22.00 -2.56
N SER A 282 7.49 -22.45 -2.85
CA SER A 282 6.65 -21.80 -3.85
C SER A 282 6.10 -20.51 -3.30
N GLN A 283 6.36 -19.42 -3.97
CA GLN A 283 5.87 -18.11 -3.62
C GLN A 283 4.38 -17.92 -3.94
N THR A 284 3.88 -18.73 -4.86
CA THR A 284 2.49 -18.69 -5.32
C THR A 284 1.63 -19.76 -4.67
N ASP A 285 2.24 -20.78 -4.06
CA ASP A 285 1.51 -21.85 -3.38
C ASP A 285 1.67 -21.72 -1.87
N THR A 286 0.67 -21.10 -1.24
CA THR A 286 0.58 -20.96 0.21
C THR A 286 -0.09 -22.16 0.87
N SER A 287 -0.51 -23.17 0.12
CA SER A 287 -1.23 -24.35 0.63
C SER A 287 -0.43 -25.18 1.62
N GLY A 288 0.91 -25.09 1.55
CA GLY A 288 1.84 -25.74 2.47
C GLY A 288 2.19 -24.94 3.73
N ASN A 289 1.61 -23.75 3.93
CA ASN A 289 1.88 -22.96 5.11
C ASN A 289 0.99 -23.41 6.27
N TYR A 290 1.63 -23.92 7.31
CA TYR A 290 0.93 -24.23 8.55
C TYR A 290 0.92 -23.01 9.44
N ASP A 291 -0.27 -22.51 9.78
CA ASP A 291 -0.45 -21.52 10.82
C ASP A 291 -0.24 -22.16 12.18
N VAL A 292 0.73 -21.66 12.90
CA VAL A 292 1.14 -22.17 14.23
C VAL A 292 1.02 -21.10 15.31
N THR A 293 0.23 -20.08 15.05
CA THR A 293 0.08 -18.93 15.96
C THR A 293 -0.37 -19.37 17.34
N ASP A 294 -1.38 -20.23 17.40
CA ASP A 294 -1.96 -20.69 18.68
C ASP A 294 -0.95 -21.54 19.47
N GLU A 295 -0.15 -22.37 18.79
CA GLU A 295 0.92 -23.16 19.40
C GLU A 295 2.05 -22.27 19.96
N VAL A 296 2.40 -21.19 19.23
CA VAL A 296 3.43 -20.24 19.70
C VAL A 296 2.91 -19.43 20.89
N ILE A 297 1.65 -19.02 20.90
CA ILE A 297 1.01 -18.35 22.04
C ILE A 297 1.03 -19.30 23.27
N ALA A 298 0.56 -20.54 23.11
CA ALA A 298 0.52 -21.54 24.16
C ALA A 298 1.92 -21.84 24.71
N TRP A 299 2.95 -21.82 23.87
CA TRP A 299 4.34 -21.92 24.32
C TRP A 299 4.70 -20.78 25.28
N GLY A 300 4.32 -19.53 24.96
CA GLY A 300 4.54 -18.38 25.83
C GLY A 300 3.84 -18.52 27.19
N GLU A 301 2.60 -19.00 27.19
CA GLU A 301 1.81 -19.25 28.40
C GLU A 301 2.43 -20.33 29.31
N ASN A 302 3.19 -21.26 28.72
CA ASN A 302 3.88 -22.33 29.42
C ASN A 302 5.36 -22.00 29.77
N GLY A 303 5.75 -20.72 29.73
CA GLY A 303 7.05 -20.24 30.17
C GLY A 303 8.10 -20.04 29.08
N GLY A 304 7.76 -20.19 27.80
CA GLY A 304 8.56 -19.75 26.66
C GLY A 304 8.37 -18.27 26.37
N LEU A 305 9.05 -17.75 25.34
CA LEU A 305 8.93 -16.33 24.95
C LEU A 305 7.65 -16.00 24.17
N GLY A 306 6.92 -17.01 23.72
CA GLY A 306 5.73 -16.78 22.89
C GLY A 306 6.06 -16.15 21.55
N ILE A 307 5.24 -15.18 21.12
CA ILE A 307 5.44 -14.46 19.85
C ILE A 307 6.56 -13.43 20.05
N VAL A 308 7.61 -13.53 19.22
CA VAL A 308 8.78 -12.66 19.26
C VAL A 308 8.87 -11.88 17.95
N PRO A 309 8.36 -10.64 17.90
CA PRO A 309 8.48 -9.79 16.72
C PRO A 309 9.93 -9.32 16.51
N CYS A 310 10.22 -8.84 15.30
CA CYS A 310 11.53 -8.40 14.86
C CYS A 310 11.64 -6.88 14.88
N ASN A 311 12.80 -6.32 15.28
CA ASN A 311 13.06 -4.90 15.10
C ASN A 311 13.63 -4.63 13.70
N VAL A 312 13.44 -3.41 13.18
CA VAL A 312 13.88 -3.03 11.83
C VAL A 312 15.40 -3.21 11.65
N GLY A 313 16.19 -2.90 12.68
CA GLY A 313 17.64 -3.01 12.66
C GLY A 313 18.21 -4.39 13.00
N ASP A 314 17.37 -5.36 13.32
CA ASP A 314 17.86 -6.69 13.73
C ASP A 314 18.55 -7.40 12.55
N ALA A 315 19.68 -8.05 12.85
CA ALA A 315 20.40 -8.92 11.91
C ALA A 315 19.63 -10.25 11.76
N TRP A 316 18.39 -10.15 11.32
CA TRP A 316 17.39 -11.22 11.28
C TRP A 316 17.90 -12.51 10.65
N TRP A 317 18.79 -12.42 9.67
CA TRP A 317 19.27 -13.59 8.94
C TRP A 317 20.07 -14.53 9.84
N SER A 318 21.01 -14.02 10.61
CA SER A 318 21.81 -14.86 11.50
C SER A 318 20.96 -15.47 12.60
N ASP A 319 20.05 -14.72 13.16
CA ASP A 319 19.17 -15.17 14.23
C ASP A 319 18.11 -16.15 13.74
N TRP A 320 17.57 -15.91 12.54
CA TRP A 320 16.56 -16.76 11.94
C TRP A 320 17.09 -18.11 11.46
N VAL A 321 18.31 -18.14 10.85
CA VAL A 321 18.93 -19.37 10.31
C VAL A 321 19.62 -20.19 11.41
N ASN A 322 20.15 -19.52 12.44
CA ASN A 322 20.99 -20.11 13.46
C ASN A 322 20.38 -20.05 14.87
N ALA A 323 19.06 -19.92 14.99
CA ALA A 323 18.42 -19.92 16.29
C ALA A 323 18.84 -21.18 17.10
N PRO A 324 19.38 -21.01 18.32
CA PRO A 324 19.81 -22.17 19.13
C PRO A 324 18.60 -23.06 19.42
N ALA A 325 18.77 -24.36 19.25
CA ALA A 325 17.71 -25.35 19.54
C ALA A 325 17.27 -25.35 21.03
N THR A 326 18.03 -24.70 21.88
CA THR A 326 17.76 -24.58 23.34
C THR A 326 17.22 -23.21 23.72
N SER A 327 16.92 -22.35 22.76
CA SER A 327 16.40 -21.01 23.06
C SER A 327 14.94 -21.07 23.52
N ASP A 328 14.53 -20.13 24.36
CA ASP A 328 13.14 -19.91 24.73
C ASP A 328 12.32 -19.35 23.56
N ILE A 329 12.94 -19.18 22.41
CA ILE A 329 12.35 -18.68 21.18
C ILE A 329 11.73 -19.84 20.42
N PRO A 330 10.48 -19.73 19.97
CA PRO A 330 9.81 -20.80 19.24
C PRO A 330 10.54 -21.12 17.93
N THR A 331 10.86 -22.39 17.74
CA THR A 331 11.44 -22.93 16.51
C THR A 331 10.59 -24.07 15.99
N LEU A 332 10.77 -24.45 14.73
CA LEU A 332 10.10 -25.62 14.19
C LEU A 332 10.45 -26.89 14.98
N ALA A 333 11.70 -27.04 15.41
CA ALA A 333 12.13 -28.20 16.22
C ALA A 333 11.39 -28.27 17.56
N ASN A 334 11.16 -27.12 18.20
CA ASN A 334 10.40 -27.06 19.44
C ASN A 334 8.93 -27.46 19.21
N LEU A 335 8.29 -26.90 18.18
CA LEU A 335 6.89 -27.22 17.85
C LEU A 335 6.69 -28.69 17.51
N VAL A 336 7.60 -29.30 16.73
CA VAL A 336 7.55 -30.74 16.43
C VAL A 336 7.64 -31.59 17.70
N SER A 337 8.49 -31.18 18.65
CA SER A 337 8.64 -31.88 19.91
C SER A 337 7.44 -31.77 20.82
N LEU A 338 6.78 -30.60 20.83
CA LEU A 338 5.62 -30.32 21.69
C LEU A 338 4.30 -30.84 21.13
N TYR A 339 4.16 -30.84 19.82
CA TYR A 339 2.94 -31.17 19.11
C TYR A 339 3.19 -32.25 18.01
N PRO A 340 3.67 -33.45 18.42
CA PRO A 340 4.03 -34.50 17.46
C PRO A 340 2.83 -34.98 16.64
N GLU A 341 1.62 -34.83 17.18
CA GLU A 341 0.37 -35.20 16.51
C GLU A 341 0.03 -34.32 15.30
N LYS A 342 0.63 -33.12 15.20
CA LYS A 342 0.42 -32.21 14.07
C LYS A 342 1.19 -32.63 12.81
N GLY A 343 2.19 -33.50 12.95
CA GLY A 343 2.91 -34.07 11.81
C GLY A 343 3.75 -33.06 11.00
N TYR A 344 4.27 -32.01 11.65
CA TYR A 344 5.13 -31.02 10.99
C TYR A 344 6.38 -31.66 10.40
N ASP A 345 6.76 -31.29 9.18
CA ASP A 345 7.93 -31.81 8.51
C ASP A 345 9.22 -31.30 9.14
N GLN A 346 9.90 -32.18 9.86
CA GLN A 346 11.16 -31.89 10.56
C GLN A 346 12.33 -31.54 9.63
N ASN A 347 12.24 -31.90 8.36
CA ASN A 347 13.31 -31.67 7.39
C ASN A 347 13.25 -30.24 6.80
N ASN A 348 12.22 -29.51 7.11
CA ASN A 348 12.00 -28.17 6.56
C ASN A 348 12.43 -27.08 7.55
N TYR A 349 13.70 -26.68 7.51
CA TYR A 349 14.26 -25.57 8.30
C TYR A 349 14.12 -25.70 9.84
N PRO A 350 14.56 -26.80 10.44
CA PRO A 350 14.25 -27.13 11.84
C PRO A 350 14.82 -26.15 12.89
N ALA A 351 15.86 -25.41 12.54
CA ALA A 351 16.50 -24.47 13.45
C ALA A 351 15.99 -23.04 13.34
N ARG A 352 15.02 -22.78 12.44
CA ARG A 352 14.55 -21.41 12.20
C ARG A 352 13.59 -20.94 13.26
N MET A 353 13.81 -19.69 13.66
CA MET A 353 12.95 -18.98 14.59
C MET A 353 11.60 -18.69 13.92
N ILE A 354 10.51 -18.97 14.62
CA ILE A 354 9.17 -18.64 14.17
C ILE A 354 8.84 -17.23 14.68
N ARG A 355 8.64 -16.31 13.75
CA ARG A 355 8.30 -14.91 14.03
C ARG A 355 6.97 -14.54 13.38
N PRO A 356 6.26 -13.53 13.92
CA PRO A 356 5.02 -13.08 13.31
C PRO A 356 5.28 -12.43 11.96
N THR A 357 4.56 -12.87 10.95
CA THR A 357 4.47 -12.24 9.63
C THR A 357 3.05 -11.75 9.37
N ILE A 358 2.80 -11.09 8.24
CA ILE A 358 1.44 -10.74 7.88
C ILE A 358 0.63 -12.00 7.57
N ALA A 359 -0.65 -12.00 7.93
CA ALA A 359 -1.53 -13.11 7.62
C ALA A 359 -1.62 -13.34 6.10
N VAL A 360 -1.48 -14.60 5.68
CA VAL A 360 -1.49 -15.02 4.27
C VAL A 360 -2.71 -14.48 3.51
N ALA A 361 -3.85 -14.38 4.18
CA ALA A 361 -5.07 -13.82 3.59
C ALA A 361 -4.91 -12.40 3.03
N PHE A 362 -3.90 -11.63 3.49
CA PHE A 362 -3.60 -10.28 2.98
C PHE A 362 -2.46 -10.27 1.96
N CYS A 363 -1.92 -11.42 1.59
CA CYS A 363 -0.73 -11.56 0.76
C CYS A 363 -1.00 -12.26 -0.57
N ASN A 364 -2.26 -12.56 -0.89
CA ASN A 364 -2.61 -13.21 -2.13
C ASN A 364 -2.49 -12.26 -3.32
N ALA A 365 -2.23 -12.82 -4.50
CA ALA A 365 -2.10 -12.06 -5.74
C ALA A 365 -3.36 -11.25 -6.10
N ASP A 366 -4.53 -11.72 -5.69
CA ASP A 366 -5.83 -11.07 -5.90
C ASP A 366 -6.26 -10.13 -4.76
N CYS A 367 -5.39 -9.90 -3.75
CA CYS A 367 -5.69 -8.95 -2.68
C CYS A 367 -5.99 -7.56 -3.25
N PRO A 368 -7.03 -6.87 -2.75
CA PRO A 368 -7.34 -5.52 -3.18
C PRO A 368 -6.18 -4.55 -2.96
N GLY A 369 -5.87 -3.74 -3.97
CA GLY A 369 -4.94 -2.63 -3.84
C GLY A 369 -5.66 -1.41 -3.25
N ILE A 370 -5.65 -1.26 -1.94
CA ILE A 370 -6.41 -0.24 -1.23
C ILE A 370 -5.97 1.18 -1.65
N LEU A 371 -6.93 1.99 -2.07
CA LEU A 371 -6.74 3.41 -2.37
C LEU A 371 -7.17 4.29 -1.20
N ILE A 372 -8.41 4.12 -0.72
CA ILE A 372 -8.94 4.76 0.49
C ILE A 372 -10.15 3.99 0.99
N THR A 373 -10.30 3.87 2.31
CA THR A 373 -11.38 3.12 2.96
C THR A 373 -12.31 4.01 3.77
N TYR A 374 -13.51 3.52 4.04
CA TYR A 374 -14.47 4.14 4.95
C TYR A 374 -13.89 4.29 6.37
N ALA A 375 -13.19 3.27 6.86
CA ALA A 375 -12.54 3.37 8.16
C ALA A 375 -11.55 4.54 8.24
N GLU A 376 -10.75 4.77 7.18
CA GLU A 376 -9.87 5.94 7.12
C GLU A 376 -10.67 7.25 7.13
N VAL A 377 -11.78 7.31 6.41
CA VAL A 377 -12.65 8.51 6.39
C VAL A 377 -13.17 8.82 7.79
N GLU A 378 -13.64 7.83 8.52
CA GLU A 378 -14.14 8.02 9.89
C GLU A 378 -13.03 8.53 10.82
N PHE A 379 -11.80 8.01 10.73
CA PHE A 379 -10.68 8.53 11.49
C PHE A 379 -10.30 9.97 11.09
N LEU A 380 -10.38 10.32 9.81
CA LEU A 380 -10.16 11.70 9.33
C LEU A 380 -11.24 12.66 9.88
N LEU A 381 -12.50 12.22 9.92
CA LEU A 381 -13.60 12.98 10.50
C LEU A 381 -13.43 13.14 12.02
N ALA A 382 -13.00 12.10 12.72
CA ALA A 382 -12.70 12.15 14.16
C ALA A 382 -11.58 13.17 14.45
N GLU A 383 -10.52 13.17 13.66
CA GLU A 383 -9.42 14.14 13.81
C GLU A 383 -9.89 15.57 13.50
N ALA A 384 -10.64 15.76 12.43
CA ALA A 384 -11.21 17.08 12.08
C ALA A 384 -12.13 17.63 13.17
N ALA A 385 -13.00 16.78 13.74
CA ALA A 385 -13.85 17.15 14.87
C ALA A 385 -13.02 17.53 16.10
N SER A 386 -11.93 16.81 16.38
CA SER A 386 -11.00 17.13 17.48
C SER A 386 -10.27 18.44 17.27
N LYS A 387 -9.99 18.83 16.03
CA LYS A 387 -9.42 20.13 15.66
C LYS A 387 -10.46 21.28 15.70
N GLY A 388 -11.74 20.97 15.94
CA GLY A 388 -12.84 21.95 15.97
C GLY A 388 -13.30 22.41 14.58
N TRP A 389 -13.01 21.63 13.54
CA TRP A 389 -13.51 21.89 12.19
C TRP A 389 -15.01 21.59 12.08
N ASN A 390 -15.67 22.16 11.09
CA ASN A 390 -17.11 22.03 10.91
C ASN A 390 -17.48 20.65 10.32
N VAL A 391 -17.49 19.64 11.19
CA VAL A 391 -17.85 18.25 10.88
C VAL A 391 -19.08 17.87 11.67
N SER A 392 -20.03 17.17 11.07
CA SER A 392 -21.19 16.62 11.78
C SER A 392 -20.76 15.41 12.64
N GLY A 393 -21.32 15.26 13.81
CA GLY A 393 -20.95 14.19 14.75
C GLY A 393 -19.83 14.59 15.71
N SER A 394 -19.52 13.73 16.65
CA SER A 394 -18.43 13.92 17.59
C SER A 394 -17.17 13.15 17.19
N ALA A 395 -16.01 13.61 17.64
CA ALA A 395 -14.75 12.88 17.41
C ALA A 395 -14.82 11.43 17.94
N LYS A 396 -15.53 11.23 19.05
CA LYS A 396 -15.72 9.90 19.63
C LYS A 396 -16.58 9.00 18.75
N ASP A 397 -17.70 9.51 18.25
CA ASP A 397 -18.62 8.71 17.42
C ASP A 397 -17.91 8.25 16.14
N HIS A 398 -17.19 9.15 15.47
CA HIS A 398 -16.39 8.82 14.29
C HIS A 398 -15.25 7.82 14.61
N TYR A 399 -14.57 8.00 15.73
CA TYR A 399 -13.50 7.07 16.13
C TYR A 399 -14.04 5.64 16.42
N GLU A 400 -15.21 5.54 17.04
CA GLU A 400 -15.85 4.24 17.35
C GLU A 400 -16.42 3.57 16.08
N GLU A 401 -16.81 4.34 15.07
CA GLU A 401 -17.28 3.84 13.78
C GLU A 401 -16.13 3.34 12.90
N GLY A 402 -14.99 4.05 12.83
CA GLY A 402 -13.79 3.67 12.08
C GLY A 402 -13.04 2.48 12.68
#